data_e59c7f4764d921581c66ec2693695ce7
#
_entry.id   e59c7f4764d921581c66ec2693695ce7
#
_cell.length_a   1.000
_cell.length_b   1.000
_cell.length_c   1.000
_cell.angle_alpha   90.00
_cell.angle_beta   90.00
_cell.angle_gamma   90.00
#
_symmetry.space_group_name_H-M   'P 1'
#
loop_
_entity.id
_entity.type
_entity.pdbx_description
1 polymer ?
#
loop_
_entity_poly.entity_id
_entity_poly.type
_entity_poly.pdbx_seq_one_letter_code
_entity_poly.pdbx_strand_id
1 'polypeptide(L)'
;MIERAAYDGALGVACHRLGLVLASTGSAVDIEGVLNPAVTRDRDGKLLLYPRMVAAGNVSRIGLVRAVETEAGVAFGAAEVLLRPEADYERRAISGGMGCEDPRVTFIPRLDAYVM
;
A
#
# COMPACT_ATOMS: atom_id res chain seq x y z
N MET A 1 4.45 21.41 -10.65
CA MET A 1 5.89 21.26 -11.03
C MET A 1 6.39 20.01 -10.36
N ILE A 2 6.67 18.95 -11.13
CA ILE A 2 7.21 17.70 -10.58
C ILE A 2 8.71 17.91 -10.40
N GLU A 3 9.16 18.01 -9.16
CA GLU A 3 10.57 18.14 -8.84
C GLU A 3 11.27 16.82 -9.17
N ARG A 4 12.07 16.83 -10.24
CA ARG A 4 12.91 15.69 -10.63
C ARG A 4 14.11 15.60 -9.70
N ALA A 5 13.99 14.88 -8.61
CA ALA A 5 15.16 14.41 -7.90
C ALA A 5 15.70 13.16 -8.63
N ALA A 6 16.63 13.36 -9.54
CA ALA A 6 17.38 12.26 -10.10
C ALA A 6 18.39 11.81 -9.04
N TYR A 7 18.22 10.61 -8.51
CA TYR A 7 19.26 9.91 -7.75
C TYR A 7 20.08 9.09 -8.74
N ASP A 8 21.24 9.63 -9.12
CA ASP A 8 22.26 8.91 -9.90
C ASP A 8 23.11 8.10 -8.91
N GLY A 9 22.56 6.97 -8.48
CA GLY A 9 23.29 6.02 -7.65
C GLY A 9 24.00 4.98 -8.50
N ALA A 10 24.98 4.30 -7.93
CA ALA A 10 25.84 3.28 -8.56
C ALA A 10 25.08 2.10 -9.23
N LEU A 11 23.74 2.08 -9.19
CA LEU A 11 22.89 1.04 -9.77
C LEU A 11 22.21 1.45 -11.09
N GLY A 12 22.45 2.66 -11.61
CA GLY A 12 21.84 3.14 -12.86
C GLY A 12 20.32 3.26 -12.82
N VAL A 13 19.72 3.44 -11.62
CA VAL A 13 18.29 3.58 -11.44
C VAL A 13 17.93 5.06 -11.30
N ALA A 14 17.07 5.55 -12.20
CA ALA A 14 16.49 6.88 -12.09
C ALA A 14 15.19 6.81 -11.27
N CYS A 15 15.08 7.62 -10.22
CA CYS A 15 13.87 7.72 -9.41
C CYS A 15 13.16 9.04 -9.68
N HIS A 16 11.85 8.97 -9.92
CA HIS A 16 10.98 10.13 -10.05
C HIS A 16 9.93 10.12 -8.95
N ARG A 17 9.78 11.25 -8.24
CA ARG A 17 8.71 11.42 -7.26
C ARG A 17 7.41 11.74 -8.00
N LEU A 18 6.37 10.94 -7.75
CA LEU A 18 5.03 11.18 -8.31
C LEU A 18 4.18 12.14 -7.46
N GLY A 19 4.68 12.51 -6.27
CA GLY A 19 3.93 13.29 -5.31
C GLY A 19 3.15 12.41 -4.32
N LEU A 20 2.14 13.00 -3.67
CA LEU A 20 1.25 12.29 -2.75
C LEU A 20 0.25 11.47 -3.56
N VAL A 21 0.30 10.15 -3.45
CA VAL A 21 -0.58 9.22 -4.20
C VAL A 21 -1.79 8.76 -3.39
N LEU A 22 -1.65 8.66 -2.07
CA LEU A 22 -2.71 8.28 -1.13
C LEU A 22 -2.59 9.13 0.14
N ALA A 23 -3.74 9.51 0.68
CA ALA A 23 -3.85 10.18 1.98
C ALA A 23 -5.01 9.56 2.76
N SER A 24 -5.04 9.78 4.07
CA SER A 24 -6.22 9.49 4.87
C SER A 24 -7.44 10.20 4.29
N THR A 25 -8.56 9.48 4.21
CA THR A 25 -9.84 10.05 3.81
C THR A 25 -10.59 10.66 4.98
N GLY A 26 -10.07 10.49 6.21
CA GLY A 26 -10.76 10.84 7.45
C GLY A 26 -11.84 9.83 7.84
N SER A 27 -11.94 8.71 7.15
CA SER A 27 -12.89 7.65 7.46
C SER A 27 -12.45 6.83 8.69
N ALA A 28 -13.37 6.08 9.27
CA ALA A 28 -13.08 5.27 10.45
C ALA A 28 -11.97 4.22 10.25
N VAL A 29 -11.66 3.85 9.00
CA VAL A 29 -10.66 2.81 8.69
C VAL A 29 -9.25 3.36 8.48
N ASP A 30 -9.10 4.67 8.27
CA ASP A 30 -7.83 5.31 7.92
C ASP A 30 -7.60 6.65 8.60
N ILE A 31 -8.39 6.98 9.64
CA ILE A 31 -8.40 8.31 10.28
C ILE A 31 -7.04 8.74 10.82
N GLU A 32 -6.20 7.81 11.25
CA GLU A 32 -4.86 8.11 11.78
C GLU A 32 -3.77 8.09 10.69
N GLY A 33 -4.07 7.55 9.50
CA GLY A 33 -3.13 7.62 8.38
C GLY A 33 -3.20 6.47 7.39
N VAL A 34 -2.46 6.68 6.30
CA VAL A 34 -2.20 5.70 5.23
C VAL A 34 -0.70 5.71 4.95
N LEU A 35 -0.04 4.57 5.06
CA LEU A 35 1.42 4.48 4.99
C LEU A 35 1.91 3.09 4.56
N ASN A 36 3.22 2.96 4.38
CA ASN A 36 3.98 1.72 4.15
C ASN A 36 3.32 0.74 3.15
N PRO A 37 2.98 1.17 1.92
CA PRO A 37 2.34 0.29 0.97
C PRO A 37 3.30 -0.78 0.43
N ALA A 38 2.80 -2.00 0.23
CA ALA A 38 3.39 -2.90 -0.73
C ALA A 38 2.89 -2.57 -2.14
N VAL A 39 3.64 -2.96 -3.14
CA VAL A 39 3.31 -2.74 -4.56
C VAL A 39 3.55 -4.03 -5.33
N THR A 40 2.61 -4.36 -6.22
CA THR A 40 2.77 -5.46 -7.18
C THR A 40 2.00 -5.17 -8.47
N ARG A 41 2.07 -6.07 -9.42
CA ARG A 41 1.20 -6.05 -10.60
C ARG A 41 0.26 -7.24 -10.59
N ASP A 42 -0.96 -7.06 -11.07
CA ASP A 42 -1.88 -8.17 -11.30
C ASP A 42 -1.47 -8.98 -12.54
N ARG A 43 -2.24 -10.02 -12.86
CA ARG A 43 -1.97 -10.90 -14.02
C ARG A 43 -2.06 -10.18 -15.36
N ASP A 44 -2.81 -9.08 -15.42
CA ASP A 44 -2.95 -8.23 -16.60
C ASP A 44 -1.89 -7.13 -16.65
N GLY A 45 -0.94 -7.12 -15.71
CA GLY A 45 0.13 -6.15 -15.59
C GLY A 45 -0.27 -4.82 -14.95
N LYS A 46 -1.50 -4.69 -14.44
CA LYS A 46 -1.98 -3.46 -13.79
C LYS A 46 -1.37 -3.30 -12.41
N LEU A 47 -0.99 -2.08 -12.08
CA LEU A 47 -0.37 -1.76 -10.81
C LEU A 47 -1.38 -1.82 -9.66
N LEU A 48 -1.00 -2.52 -8.59
CA LEU A 48 -1.75 -2.66 -7.35
C LEU A 48 -0.91 -2.15 -6.18
N LEU A 49 -1.53 -1.36 -5.28
CA LEU A 49 -0.94 -0.97 -4.02
C LEU A 49 -1.72 -1.60 -2.86
N TYR A 50 -0.99 -1.96 -1.82
CA TYR A 50 -1.54 -2.52 -0.59
C TYR A 50 -1.11 -1.63 0.58
N PRO A 51 -1.81 -0.49 0.81
CA PRO A 51 -1.47 0.42 1.88
C PRO A 51 -1.84 -0.15 3.25
N ARG A 52 -1.02 0.15 4.26
CA ARG A 52 -1.44 0.07 5.65
C ARG A 52 -2.36 1.24 5.94
N MET A 53 -3.58 0.95 6.38
CA MET A 53 -4.60 1.92 6.77
C MET A 53 -4.74 1.88 8.28
N VAL A 54 -4.61 3.03 8.94
CA VAL A 54 -4.58 3.11 10.40
C VAL A 54 -5.84 3.78 10.92
N ALA A 55 -6.66 3.00 11.62
CA ALA A 55 -7.84 3.47 12.31
C ALA A 55 -7.49 4.00 13.71
N ALA A 56 -8.48 4.61 14.35
CA ALA A 56 -8.34 5.12 15.72
C ALA A 56 -7.80 4.07 16.69
N GLY A 57 -6.89 4.49 17.57
CA GLY A 57 -6.19 3.60 18.50
C GLY A 57 -5.05 2.79 17.86
N ASN A 58 -4.52 3.26 16.73
CA ASN A 58 -3.47 2.61 15.96
C ASN A 58 -3.84 1.15 15.59
N VAL A 59 -5.07 0.95 15.14
CA VAL A 59 -5.56 -0.35 14.66
C VAL A 59 -5.36 -0.42 13.15
N SER A 60 -4.47 -1.28 12.71
CA SER A 60 -4.03 -1.36 11.32
C SER A 60 -4.80 -2.41 10.51
N ARG A 61 -5.03 -2.09 9.25
CA ARG A 61 -5.61 -2.93 8.21
C ARG A 61 -4.80 -2.79 6.94
N ILE A 62 -4.92 -3.76 6.04
CA ILE A 62 -4.33 -3.65 4.71
C ILE A 62 -5.44 -3.32 3.72
N GLY A 63 -5.22 -2.26 2.96
CA GLY A 63 -6.08 -1.89 1.84
C GLY A 63 -5.64 -2.50 0.53
N LEU A 64 -6.47 -2.34 -0.48
CA LEU A 64 -6.16 -2.57 -1.88
C LEU A 64 -6.54 -1.33 -2.68
N VAL A 65 -5.61 -0.83 -3.47
CA VAL A 65 -5.80 0.26 -4.41
C VAL A 65 -5.40 -0.19 -5.80
N ARG A 66 -6.28 0.05 -6.77
CA ARG A 66 -5.98 -0.20 -8.18
C ARG A 66 -5.53 1.09 -8.83
N ALA A 67 -4.42 1.03 -9.55
CA ALA A 67 -3.93 2.15 -10.33
C ALA A 67 -4.35 2.01 -11.80
N VAL A 68 -4.54 3.14 -12.46
CA VAL A 68 -4.74 3.24 -13.90
C VAL A 68 -3.55 4.01 -14.48
N GLU A 69 -2.76 3.32 -15.29
CA GLU A 69 -1.62 3.89 -16.00
C GLU A 69 -2.11 4.45 -17.34
N THR A 70 -1.79 5.70 -17.63
CA THR A 70 -2.12 6.39 -18.87
C THR A 70 -0.90 7.14 -19.39
N GLU A 71 -0.95 7.64 -20.62
CA GLU A 71 0.12 8.50 -21.17
C GLU A 71 0.37 9.77 -20.34
N ALA A 72 -0.67 10.26 -19.63
CA ALA A 72 -0.58 11.42 -18.76
C ALA A 72 0.01 11.10 -17.36
N GLY A 73 0.19 9.82 -17.02
CA GLY A 73 0.71 9.37 -15.74
C GLY A 73 -0.11 8.26 -15.10
N VAL A 74 -0.01 8.15 -13.78
CA VAL A 74 -0.69 7.11 -12.99
C VAL A 74 -1.75 7.76 -12.10
N ALA A 75 -2.99 7.28 -12.21
CA ALA A 75 -4.09 7.63 -11.31
C ALA A 75 -4.36 6.48 -10.34
N PHE A 76 -4.66 6.81 -9.09
CA PHE A 76 -4.94 5.85 -8.04
C PHE A 76 -6.41 5.92 -7.63
N GLY A 77 -7.06 4.76 -7.57
CA GLY A 77 -8.44 4.65 -7.08
C GLY A 77 -8.56 4.79 -5.56
N ALA A 78 -9.78 4.65 -5.06
CA ALA A 78 -10.01 4.58 -3.63
C ALA A 78 -9.45 3.27 -3.03
N ALA A 79 -9.01 3.33 -1.78
CA ALA A 79 -8.59 2.15 -1.05
C ALA A 79 -9.81 1.36 -0.55
N GLU A 80 -9.83 0.07 -0.84
CA GLU A 80 -10.77 -0.90 -0.29
C GLU A 80 -10.07 -1.70 0.82
N VAL A 81 -10.75 -2.02 1.91
CA VAL A 81 -10.16 -2.87 2.96
C VAL A 81 -10.07 -4.30 2.47
N LEU A 82 -8.85 -4.81 2.35
CA LEU A 82 -8.55 -6.17 1.90
C LEU A 82 -8.37 -7.13 3.06
N LEU A 83 -7.60 -6.75 4.07
CA LEU A 83 -7.28 -7.59 5.22
C LEU A 83 -7.54 -6.82 6.52
N ARG A 84 -8.29 -7.46 7.42
CA ARG A 84 -8.58 -6.94 8.77
C ARG A 84 -7.99 -7.86 9.80
N PRO A 85 -7.69 -7.37 11.02
CA PRO A 85 -7.31 -8.24 12.11
C PRO A 85 -8.49 -9.12 12.52
N GLU A 86 -8.38 -10.43 12.30
CA GLU A 86 -9.41 -11.43 12.60
C GLU A 86 -8.93 -12.48 13.60
N ALA A 87 -7.69 -12.89 13.48
CA ALA A 87 -7.10 -13.86 14.39
C ALA A 87 -6.72 -13.25 15.73
N ASP A 88 -6.68 -14.06 16.79
CA ASP A 88 -6.37 -13.60 18.15
C ASP A 88 -5.00 -12.94 18.24
N TYR A 89 -4.00 -13.44 17.50
CA TYR A 89 -2.66 -12.84 17.46
C TYR A 89 -2.61 -11.49 16.75
N GLU A 90 -3.53 -11.24 15.81
CA GLU A 90 -3.67 -9.95 15.11
C GLU A 90 -4.40 -8.90 15.95
N ARG A 91 -5.27 -9.36 16.87
CA ARG A 91 -6.05 -8.51 17.78
C ARG A 91 -5.34 -8.25 19.10
N ARG A 92 -4.13 -8.76 19.25
CA ARG A 92 -3.36 -8.59 20.48
C ARG A 92 -2.95 -7.13 20.61
N ALA A 93 -3.54 -6.44 21.58
CA ALA A 93 -3.11 -5.10 21.96
C ALA A 93 -1.71 -5.17 22.57
N ILE A 94 -0.71 -4.82 21.77
CA ILE A 94 0.65 -4.57 22.23
C ILE A 94 0.78 -3.06 22.40
N SER A 95 1.55 -2.60 23.37
CA SER A 95 1.83 -1.19 23.55
C SER A 95 2.22 -0.54 22.21
N GLY A 96 1.38 0.35 21.72
CA GLY A 96 1.62 1.10 20.48
C GLY A 96 0.78 0.72 19.26
N GLY A 97 -0.05 -0.32 19.34
CA GLY A 97 -0.95 -0.65 18.23
C GLY A 97 -1.28 -2.12 18.09
N MET A 98 -2.10 -2.44 17.12
CA MET A 98 -2.48 -3.80 16.77
C MET A 98 -2.96 -3.88 15.32
N GLY A 99 -3.13 -5.09 14.80
CA GLY A 99 -3.73 -5.35 13.51
C GLY A 99 -2.74 -5.91 12.49
N CYS A 100 -3.09 -5.74 11.22
CA CYS A 100 -2.29 -6.17 10.09
C CYS A 100 -1.44 -4.99 9.61
N GLU A 101 -0.11 -5.12 9.66
CA GLU A 101 0.82 -4.02 9.45
C GLU A 101 1.83 -4.33 8.34
N ASP A 102 2.33 -3.27 7.71
CA ASP A 102 3.50 -3.25 6.83
C ASP A 102 3.56 -4.41 5.82
N PRO A 103 2.62 -4.50 4.88
CA PRO A 103 2.50 -5.61 3.97
C PRO A 103 3.74 -5.79 3.09
N ARG A 104 4.02 -7.04 2.75
CA ARG A 104 4.94 -7.42 1.67
C ARG A 104 4.20 -8.41 0.78
N VAL A 105 4.15 -8.14 -0.51
CA VAL A 105 3.38 -8.96 -1.46
C VAL A 105 4.29 -9.47 -2.56
N THR A 106 4.20 -10.77 -2.83
CA THR A 106 4.93 -11.42 -3.92
C THR A 106 4.02 -12.39 -4.65
N PHE A 107 4.05 -12.33 -5.98
CA PHE A 107 3.43 -13.36 -6.80
C PHE A 107 4.34 -14.58 -6.90
N ILE A 108 3.81 -15.75 -6.62
CA ILE A 108 4.53 -17.03 -6.71
C ILE A 108 3.96 -17.83 -7.89
N PRO A 109 4.65 -17.87 -9.05
CA PRO A 109 4.13 -18.51 -10.25
C PRO A 109 3.76 -20.00 -10.07
N ARG A 110 4.53 -20.75 -9.28
CA ARG A 110 4.28 -22.17 -9.01
C ARG A 110 2.99 -22.42 -8.25
N LEU A 111 2.52 -21.45 -7.47
CA LEU A 111 1.27 -21.53 -6.71
C LEU A 111 0.13 -20.82 -7.43
N ASP A 112 0.45 -20.09 -8.50
CA ASP A 112 -0.47 -19.18 -9.18
C ASP A 112 -1.21 -18.24 -8.19
N ALA A 113 -0.48 -17.75 -7.19
CA ALA A 113 -1.03 -17.00 -6.06
C ALA A 113 -0.13 -15.84 -5.64
N TYR A 114 -0.75 -14.81 -5.09
CA TYR A 114 -0.07 -13.76 -4.33
C TYR A 114 0.04 -14.20 -2.88
N VAL A 115 1.23 -14.04 -2.32
CA VAL A 115 1.49 -14.27 -0.90
C VAL A 115 1.81 -12.93 -0.26
N MET A 116 1.13 -12.64 0.84
CA MET A 116 1.30 -11.45 1.64
C MET A 116 1.83 -11.81 3.02
#